data_67db9cac537b8ebb6c1230eb8bfd1ec0
#
_entry.id   67db9cac537b8ebb6c1230eb8bfd1ec0
#
_cell.length_a   1.000
_cell.length_b   1.000
_cell.length_c   1.000
_cell.angle_alpha   90.00
_cell.angle_beta   90.00
_cell.angle_gamma   90.00
#
_symmetry.space_group_name_H-M   'P 1'
#
loop_
_entity.id
_entity.type
_entity.pdbx_description
1 polymer ?
#
loop_
_entity_poly.entity_id
_entity_poly.type
_entity_poly.pdbx_seq_one_letter_code
_entity_poly.pdbx_strand_id
1 'polypeptide(L)'
;MSYKGKYYPSYPRKYKGDPTNIIYRSLWERKFMVYCDKNDKILEWGSEEIALPYRSPVDNKIHRYFPDFYIKVQENTGRIKRYLIAVSYTHLTLPTKA
;
A
#
# COMPACT_ATOMS: atom_id res chain seq x y z
N MET A 1 -13.37 17.05 -7.67
CA MET A 1 -12.16 17.75 -7.23
C MET A 1 -11.19 16.75 -6.63
N SER A 2 -9.98 16.74 -7.10
CA SER A 2 -8.97 15.80 -6.60
C SER A 2 -8.14 16.50 -5.53
N TYR A 3 -8.05 15.87 -4.37
CA TYR A 3 -7.26 16.38 -3.25
C TYR A 3 -5.87 15.74 -3.32
N LYS A 4 -5.04 16.28 -4.16
CA LYS A 4 -3.71 15.76 -4.39
C LYS A 4 -2.70 16.56 -3.58
N GLY A 5 -1.78 15.86 -2.92
CA GLY A 5 -0.75 16.53 -2.14
C GLY A 5 0.33 15.57 -1.70
N LYS A 6 1.31 16.11 -0.99
CA LYS A 6 2.40 15.31 -0.42
C LYS A 6 2.12 15.02 1.04
N TYR A 7 2.39 13.80 1.44
CA TYR A 7 2.31 13.38 2.82
C TYR A 7 3.69 13.32 3.43
N TYR A 8 3.85 13.91 4.60
CA TYR A 8 5.10 13.91 5.33
C TYR A 8 4.96 13.00 6.55
N PRO A 9 5.57 11.81 6.53
CA PRO A 9 5.37 10.86 7.62
C PRO A 9 6.04 11.30 8.91
N SER A 10 5.39 10.98 10.03
CA SER A 10 5.99 11.18 11.34
C SER A 10 7.08 10.15 11.62
N TYR A 11 6.97 8.99 11.00
CA TYR A 11 7.94 7.89 11.15
C TYR A 11 8.44 7.47 9.78
N PRO A 12 9.34 8.26 9.17
CA PRO A 12 9.75 8.00 7.79
C PRO A 12 10.45 6.65 7.58
N ARG A 13 10.99 6.07 8.65
CA ARG A 13 11.64 4.76 8.54
C ARG A 13 10.67 3.63 8.25
N LYS A 14 9.38 3.83 8.54
CA LYS A 14 8.35 2.83 8.24
C LYS A 14 8.00 2.79 6.77
N TYR A 15 8.24 3.87 6.06
CA TYR A 15 7.85 3.95 4.64
C TYR A 15 8.83 3.18 3.76
N LYS A 16 8.27 2.29 2.95
CA LYS A 16 9.05 1.54 1.98
C LYS A 16 9.09 2.32 0.69
N GLY A 17 10.18 2.99 0.43
CA GLY A 17 10.35 3.87 -0.71
C GLY A 17 10.93 5.19 -0.26
N ASP A 18 10.73 6.23 -1.06
CA ASP A 18 11.23 7.56 -0.76
C ASP A 18 10.25 8.32 0.14
N PRO A 19 10.55 8.47 1.43
CA PRO A 19 9.62 9.14 2.34
C PRO A 19 9.50 10.65 2.09
N THR A 20 10.34 11.21 1.24
CA THR A 20 10.25 12.63 0.89
C THR A 20 9.36 12.86 -0.31
N ASN A 21 8.84 11.82 -0.92
CA ASN A 21 8.05 11.94 -2.14
C ASN A 21 6.81 11.04 -2.09
N ILE A 22 6.05 11.12 -1.00
CA ILE A 22 4.83 10.36 -0.84
C ILE A 22 3.66 11.23 -1.29
N ILE A 23 2.94 10.78 -2.31
CA ILE A 23 1.86 11.57 -2.89
C ILE A 23 0.54 10.86 -2.67
N TYR A 24 -0.44 11.58 -2.12
CA TYR A 24 -1.81 11.09 -2.03
C TYR A 24 -2.66 11.78 -3.11
N ARG A 25 -3.63 11.03 -3.63
CA ARG A 25 -4.51 11.53 -4.69
C ARG A 25 -5.95 11.71 -4.23
N SER A 26 -6.23 11.39 -2.98
CA SER A 26 -7.55 11.59 -2.40
C SER A 26 -7.39 11.73 -0.89
N LEU A 27 -8.43 12.29 -0.25
CA LEU A 27 -8.42 12.40 1.21
C LEU A 27 -8.45 11.04 1.88
N TRP A 28 -9.09 10.06 1.23
CA TRP A 28 -9.12 8.71 1.76
C TRP A 28 -7.71 8.12 1.82
N GLU A 29 -6.94 8.31 0.76
CA GLU A 29 -5.56 7.84 0.73
C GLU A 29 -4.74 8.51 1.82
N ARG A 30 -4.93 9.81 2.01
CA ARG A 30 -4.22 10.52 3.06
C ARG A 30 -4.57 9.97 4.44
N LYS A 31 -5.83 9.71 4.69
CA LYS A 31 -6.26 9.13 5.97
C LYS A 31 -5.63 7.76 6.19
N PHE A 32 -5.56 6.96 5.15
CA PHE A 32 -4.94 5.64 5.26
C PHE A 32 -3.45 5.75 5.53
N MET A 33 -2.78 6.72 4.89
CA MET A 33 -1.36 6.95 5.13
C MET A 33 -1.09 7.35 6.57
N VAL A 34 -1.93 8.22 7.14
CA VAL A 34 -1.82 8.60 8.54
C VAL A 34 -1.99 7.38 9.43
N TYR A 35 -2.96 6.55 9.11
CA TYR A 35 -3.21 5.32 9.87
C TYR A 35 -1.98 4.41 9.84
N CYS A 36 -1.41 4.19 8.66
CA CYS A 36 -0.23 3.35 8.52
C CYS A 36 0.96 3.91 9.28
N ASP A 37 1.14 5.21 9.19
CA ASP A 37 2.29 5.87 9.80
C ASP A 37 2.24 5.80 11.32
N LYS A 38 1.06 5.96 11.91
CA LYS A 38 0.93 6.08 13.36
C LYS A 38 0.51 4.80 14.08
N ASN A 39 0.16 3.76 13.35
CA ASN A 39 -0.24 2.51 13.97
C ASN A 39 0.99 1.65 14.29
N ASP A 40 1.20 1.36 15.57
CA ASP A 40 2.37 0.59 16.01
C ASP A 40 2.42 -0.82 15.45
N LYS A 41 1.29 -1.40 15.13
CA LYS A 41 1.24 -2.75 14.57
C LYS A 41 1.63 -2.81 13.12
N ILE A 42 1.60 -1.68 12.43
CA ILE A 42 2.08 -1.60 11.05
C ILE A 42 3.57 -1.29 11.11
N LEU A 43 4.37 -2.28 10.75
CA LEU A 43 5.83 -2.17 10.81
C LEU A 43 6.40 -1.41 9.62
N GLU A 44 5.73 -1.54 8.48
CA GLU A 44 6.21 -0.97 7.23
C GLU A 44 5.01 -0.73 6.31
N TRP A 45 5.08 0.30 5.49
CA TRP A 45 4.03 0.57 4.52
C TRP A 45 4.61 1.27 3.30
N GLY A 46 3.90 1.19 2.18
CA GLY A 46 4.32 1.84 0.95
C GLY A 46 3.12 2.21 0.12
N SER A 47 3.32 3.15 -0.79
CA SER A 47 2.28 3.67 -1.66
C SER A 47 2.79 3.64 -3.10
N GLU A 48 2.26 2.72 -3.91
CA GLU A 48 2.60 2.60 -5.33
C GLU A 48 4.09 2.34 -5.60
N GLU A 49 4.81 1.81 -4.61
CA GLU A 49 6.24 1.59 -4.74
C GLU A 49 6.60 0.18 -5.22
N ILE A 50 5.62 -0.71 -5.24
CA ILE A 50 5.87 -2.12 -5.53
C ILE A 50 5.18 -2.52 -6.82
N ALA A 51 5.94 -3.14 -7.71
CA ALA A 51 5.40 -3.74 -8.92
C ALA A 51 5.46 -5.25 -8.77
N LEU A 52 4.33 -5.91 -8.97
CA LEU A 52 4.24 -7.36 -8.86
C LEU A 52 4.02 -7.97 -10.22
N PRO A 53 4.90 -8.86 -10.67
CA PRO A 53 4.66 -9.58 -11.91
C PRO A 53 3.58 -10.65 -11.71
N TYR A 54 2.70 -10.78 -12.68
CA TYR A 54 1.72 -11.85 -12.69
C TYR A 54 1.46 -12.28 -14.11
N ARG A 55 1.08 -13.54 -14.27
CA ARG A 55 0.73 -14.07 -15.58
C ARG A 55 -0.77 -13.90 -15.81
N SER A 56 -1.11 -13.13 -16.82
CA SER A 56 -2.51 -12.89 -17.14
C SER A 56 -3.11 -14.13 -17.81
N PRO A 57 -4.27 -14.63 -17.36
CA PRO A 57 -4.93 -15.75 -18.02
C PRO A 57 -5.56 -15.36 -19.35
N VAL A 58 -5.71 -14.07 -19.62
CA VAL A 58 -6.33 -13.60 -20.86
C VAL A 58 -5.39 -13.77 -22.05
N ASP A 59 -4.15 -13.31 -21.90
CA ASP A 59 -3.17 -13.32 -22.99
C ASP A 59 -1.94 -14.17 -22.69
N ASN A 60 -1.90 -14.79 -21.52
CA ASN A 60 -0.81 -15.66 -21.09
C ASN A 60 0.55 -14.94 -21.07
N LYS A 61 0.52 -13.62 -20.90
CA LYS A 61 1.74 -12.83 -20.80
C LYS A 61 1.96 -12.34 -19.39
N ILE A 62 3.21 -11.95 -19.08
CA ILE A 62 3.57 -11.40 -17.79
C ILE A 62 3.24 -9.92 -17.78
N HIS A 63 2.43 -9.52 -16.83
CA HIS A 63 2.07 -8.12 -16.60
C HIS A 63 2.56 -7.68 -15.24
N ARG A 64 2.58 -6.38 -15.01
CA ARG A 64 2.93 -5.81 -13.71
C ARG A 64 1.71 -5.24 -13.06
N TYR A 65 1.50 -5.59 -11.81
CA TYR A 65 0.42 -5.06 -11.00
C TYR A 65 1.01 -4.10 -9.97
N PHE A 66 0.42 -2.90 -9.89
CA PHE A 66 0.84 -1.87 -8.94
C PHE A 66 -0.28 -1.67 -7.92
N PRO A 67 -0.18 -2.28 -6.74
CA PRO A 67 -1.17 -2.02 -5.71
C PRO A 67 -1.06 -0.59 -5.20
N ASP A 68 -2.20 -0.04 -4.75
CA ASP A 68 -2.20 1.33 -4.22
C ASP A 68 -1.41 1.42 -2.93
N PHE A 69 -1.50 0.42 -2.09
CA PHE A 69 -0.77 0.39 -0.83
C PHE A 69 -0.21 -0.99 -0.54
N TYR A 70 0.90 -0.98 0.18
CA TYR A 70 1.52 -2.17 0.75
C TYR A 70 1.66 -1.94 2.24
N ILE A 71 1.27 -2.91 3.06
CA ILE A 71 1.50 -2.83 4.49
C ILE A 71 2.08 -4.13 5.02
N LYS A 72 2.91 -4.01 6.07
CA LYS A 72 3.49 -5.12 6.79
C LYS A 72 3.04 -5.00 8.23
N VAL A 73 2.28 -5.97 8.70
CA VAL A 73 1.60 -5.90 9.99
C VAL A 73 2.12 -6.98 10.93
N GLN A 74 2.32 -6.62 12.19
CA GLN A 74 2.64 -7.59 13.23
C GLN A 74 1.37 -7.91 14.00
N GLU A 75 0.96 -9.17 13.99
CA GLU A 75 -0.22 -9.62 14.70
C GLU A 75 0.08 -9.86 16.19
N ASN A 76 -0.98 -10.00 16.97
CA ASN A 76 -0.84 -10.21 18.42
C ASN A 76 -0.03 -11.47 18.76
N THR A 77 -0.02 -12.44 17.87
CA THR A 77 0.74 -13.67 18.06
C THR A 77 2.23 -13.51 17.75
N GLY A 78 2.65 -12.31 17.30
CA GLY A 78 4.00 -12.06 16.85
C GLY A 78 4.21 -12.39 15.39
N ARG A 79 3.20 -12.93 14.72
CA ARG A 79 3.29 -13.29 13.30
C ARG A 79 3.25 -12.04 12.45
N ILE A 80 4.06 -12.02 11.40
CA ILE A 80 4.13 -10.89 10.47
C ILE A 80 3.42 -11.27 9.18
N LYS A 81 2.51 -10.39 8.74
CA LYS A 81 1.77 -10.56 7.48
C LYS A 81 1.91 -9.32 6.61
N ARG A 82 1.92 -9.56 5.31
CA ARG A 82 1.98 -8.49 4.31
C ARG A 82 0.68 -8.46 3.53
N TYR A 83 0.18 -7.25 3.30
CA TYR A 83 -1.07 -7.04 2.57
C TYR A 83 -0.84 -6.06 1.43
N LEU A 84 -1.52 -6.33 0.32
CA LEU A 84 -1.53 -5.44 -0.82
C LEU A 84 -2.94 -4.92 -0.96
N ILE A 85 -3.10 -3.61 -1.01
CA ILE A 85 -4.40 -2.96 -0.98
C ILE A 85 -4.62 -2.16 -2.24
N ALA A 86 -5.72 -2.44 -2.93
CA ALA A 86 -6.14 -1.68 -4.10
C ALA A 86 -7.37 -0.87 -3.72
N VAL A 87 -7.22 0.45 -3.75
CA VAL A 87 -8.28 1.37 -3.35
C VAL A 87 -9.23 1.64 -4.51
N SER A 88 -8.68 1.69 -5.72
CA SER A 88 -9.42 2.12 -6.89
C SER A 88 -10.52 1.15 -7.33
N TYR A 89 -10.47 -0.10 -6.90
CA TYR A 89 -11.39 -1.13 -7.34
C TYR A 89 -12.09 -1.73 -6.14
N THR A 90 -13.18 -1.09 -5.74
CA THR A 90 -13.92 -1.54 -4.56
C THR A 90 -14.59 -2.89 -4.76
N HIS A 91 -14.86 -3.25 -6.01
CA HIS A 91 -15.48 -4.53 -6.33
C HIS A 91 -14.46 -5.62 -6.64
N LEU A 92 -13.21 -5.29 -6.71
CA LEU A 92 -12.16 -6.24 -7.05
C LEU A 92 -11.65 -6.89 -5.77
N THR A 93 -12.00 -8.15 -5.62
CA THR A 93 -11.44 -8.91 -4.51
C THR A 93 -10.11 -9.47 -4.96
N LEU A 94 -9.07 -8.79 -4.56
CA LEU A 94 -7.75 -9.36 -4.73
C LEU A 94 -7.54 -10.37 -3.63
N PRO A 95 -7.04 -11.56 -3.96
CA PRO A 95 -6.63 -12.49 -2.91
C PRO A 95 -5.38 -11.92 -2.27
N THR A 96 -5.61 -11.07 -1.29
CA THR A 96 -4.51 -10.43 -0.58
C THR A 96 -3.94 -11.33 0.49
N LYS A 97 -4.40 -12.52 0.55
CA LYS A 97 -3.84 -13.47 1.50
C LYS A 97 -2.46 -13.86 1.06
N ALA A 98 -1.56 -13.45 1.83
CA ALA A 98 -0.19 -13.93 1.69
C ALA A 98 -0.13 -15.35 2.18
#